data_15fcb173b810301edef06a22e0ce6a54
#
_entry.id   15fcb173b810301edef06a22e0ce6a54
#
_cell.length_a   1.000
_cell.length_b   1.000
_cell.length_c   1.000
_cell.angle_alpha   90.00
_cell.angle_beta   90.00
_cell.angle_gamma   90.00
#
_symmetry.space_group_name_H-M   'P 1'
#
loop_
_entity.id
_entity.type
_entity.pdbx_description
1 polymer ?
#
loop_
_entity_poly.entity_id
_entity_poly.type
_entity_poly.pdbx_seq_one_letter_code
_entity_poly.pdbx_strand_id
1 'polypeptide(L)'
;QMKKQNVFDDFIAAAEYLIKENYTSSDYLAIKGGSNGGLLVGAVMTQRPDLVKVALPAVGVLDMLRYHTFTAGAGWAYDYGTAQDSKEMFSYLKGYSPVHNIQKGIQYPATMVTTGDHDDRVVPAHSFKFAAELQEKQTGTNPVLIRIDINAGHGAGKSVAANIQENVDIQAFTLY
;
A
#
# COMPACT_ATOMS: atom_id res chain seq x y z
N GLN A 1 -4.40 -14.72 -12.43
CA GLN A 1 -4.00 -13.37 -12.85
C GLN A 1 -5.18 -12.39 -12.77
N MET A 2 -6.22 -12.54 -13.59
CA MET A 2 -7.36 -11.58 -13.68
C MET A 2 -8.43 -11.77 -12.58
N LYS A 3 -8.06 -12.25 -11.40
CA LYS A 3 -8.93 -12.38 -10.22
C LYS A 3 -8.34 -11.69 -8.98
N LYS A 4 -7.29 -10.86 -9.17
CA LYS A 4 -6.63 -10.17 -8.05
C LYS A 4 -7.58 -9.20 -7.34
N GLN A 5 -8.52 -8.60 -8.07
CA GLN A 5 -9.52 -7.70 -7.48
C GLN A 5 -10.32 -8.37 -6.37
N ASN A 6 -10.61 -9.67 -6.47
CA ASN A 6 -11.35 -10.40 -5.43
C ASN A 6 -10.69 -10.30 -4.04
N VAL A 7 -9.34 -10.23 -3.99
CA VAL A 7 -8.60 -10.08 -2.73
C VAL A 7 -8.90 -8.73 -2.07
N PHE A 8 -9.05 -7.68 -2.87
CA PHE A 8 -9.39 -6.34 -2.38
C PHE A 8 -10.85 -6.27 -1.97
N ASP A 9 -11.74 -6.87 -2.76
CA ASP A 9 -13.17 -6.94 -2.48
C ASP A 9 -13.45 -7.71 -1.19
N ASP A 10 -12.80 -8.85 -0.97
CA ASP A 10 -12.92 -9.66 0.25
C ASP A 10 -12.44 -8.87 1.48
N PHE A 11 -11.34 -8.13 1.35
CA PHE A 11 -10.80 -7.32 2.45
C PHE A 11 -11.72 -6.14 2.78
N ILE A 12 -12.25 -5.47 1.75
CA ILE A 12 -13.25 -4.40 1.91
C ILE A 12 -14.51 -4.96 2.60
N ALA A 13 -15.01 -6.10 2.15
CA ALA A 13 -16.18 -6.75 2.73
C ALA A 13 -15.98 -7.12 4.22
N ALA A 14 -14.76 -7.57 4.58
CA ALA A 14 -14.43 -7.85 5.97
C ALA A 14 -14.46 -6.58 6.84
N ALA A 15 -13.90 -5.46 6.34
CA ALA A 15 -13.95 -4.18 7.03
C ALA A 15 -15.39 -3.66 7.17
N GLU A 16 -16.19 -3.72 6.10
CA GLU A 16 -17.60 -3.35 6.12
C GLU A 16 -18.40 -4.19 7.10
N TYR A 17 -18.13 -5.49 7.18
CA TYR A 17 -18.74 -6.38 8.16
C TYR A 17 -18.45 -5.95 9.60
N LEU A 18 -17.19 -5.67 9.93
CA LEU A 18 -16.80 -5.22 11.27
C LEU A 18 -17.49 -3.89 11.65
N ILE A 19 -17.63 -2.97 10.71
CA ILE A 19 -18.32 -1.70 10.91
C ILE A 19 -19.83 -1.94 11.10
N LYS A 20 -20.44 -2.74 10.23
CA LYS A 20 -21.87 -3.06 10.28
C LYS A 20 -22.28 -3.74 11.59
N GLU A 21 -21.44 -4.66 12.07
CA GLU A 21 -21.70 -5.39 13.32
C GLU A 21 -21.26 -4.61 14.58
N ASN A 22 -20.89 -3.33 14.43
CA ASN A 22 -20.49 -2.43 15.51
C ASN A 22 -19.26 -2.87 16.32
N TYR A 23 -18.34 -3.64 15.71
CA TYR A 23 -17.04 -3.91 16.31
C TYR A 23 -16.12 -2.68 16.27
N THR A 24 -16.29 -1.83 15.26
CA THR A 24 -15.54 -0.60 15.04
C THR A 24 -16.34 0.38 14.18
N SER A 25 -15.72 1.50 13.82
CA SER A 25 -16.22 2.40 12.76
C SER A 25 -15.06 2.81 11.87
N SER A 26 -15.35 3.45 10.73
CA SER A 26 -14.30 3.98 9.83
C SER A 26 -13.34 4.93 10.56
N ASP A 27 -13.80 5.66 11.57
CA ASP A 27 -12.98 6.58 12.36
C ASP A 27 -11.98 5.89 13.31
N TYR A 28 -12.16 4.59 13.57
CA TYR A 28 -11.34 3.80 14.49
C TYR A 28 -10.72 2.58 13.81
N LEU A 29 -10.84 2.47 12.48
CA LEU A 29 -10.29 1.35 11.74
C LEU A 29 -8.96 1.74 11.08
N ALA A 30 -7.92 0.96 11.36
CA ALA A 30 -6.62 1.04 10.70
C ALA A 30 -6.35 -0.23 9.90
N ILE A 31 -5.73 -0.10 8.73
CA ILE A 31 -5.28 -1.23 7.90
C ILE A 31 -3.78 -1.21 7.72
N LYS A 32 -3.15 -2.39 7.87
CA LYS A 32 -1.69 -2.55 7.75
C LYS A 32 -1.38 -3.79 6.90
N GLY A 33 -0.37 -3.69 6.05
CA GLY A 33 0.10 -4.82 5.26
C GLY A 33 1.44 -4.56 4.62
N GLY A 34 2.25 -5.61 4.48
CA GLY A 34 3.58 -5.53 3.88
C GLY A 34 3.70 -6.33 2.58
N SER A 35 4.58 -5.89 1.66
CA SER A 35 4.87 -6.57 0.39
C SER A 35 3.60 -6.69 -0.48
N ASN A 36 3.15 -7.89 -0.78
CA ASN A 36 1.83 -8.12 -1.41
C ASN A 36 0.67 -7.58 -0.54
N GLY A 37 0.82 -7.60 0.80
CA GLY A 37 -0.11 -6.93 1.72
C GLY A 37 -0.04 -5.40 1.65
N GLY A 38 1.11 -4.84 1.29
CA GLY A 38 1.25 -3.42 1.00
C GLY A 38 0.52 -3.00 -0.27
N LEU A 39 0.52 -3.86 -1.31
CA LEU A 39 -0.35 -3.70 -2.47
C LEU A 39 -1.83 -3.72 -2.06
N LEU A 40 -2.24 -4.67 -1.22
CA LEU A 40 -3.60 -4.77 -0.70
C LEU A 40 -4.04 -3.47 -0.03
N VAL A 41 -3.24 -2.97 0.92
CA VAL A 41 -3.53 -1.71 1.62
C VAL A 41 -3.61 -0.53 0.66
N GLY A 42 -2.64 -0.40 -0.26
CA GLY A 42 -2.62 0.67 -1.25
C GLY A 42 -3.83 0.64 -2.18
N ALA A 43 -4.24 -0.55 -2.64
CA ALA A 43 -5.40 -0.71 -3.51
C ALA A 43 -6.72 -0.42 -2.76
N VAL A 44 -6.87 -0.93 -1.55
CA VAL A 44 -8.08 -0.71 -0.74
C VAL A 44 -8.25 0.78 -0.41
N MET A 45 -7.22 1.47 0.07
CA MET A 45 -7.31 2.88 0.42
C MET A 45 -7.58 3.79 -0.79
N THR A 46 -7.15 3.38 -1.99
CA THR A 46 -7.43 4.16 -3.21
C THR A 46 -8.83 3.89 -3.78
N GLN A 47 -9.36 2.67 -3.59
CA GLN A 47 -10.71 2.29 -4.01
C GLN A 47 -11.79 2.74 -3.01
N ARG A 48 -11.50 2.68 -1.71
CA ARG A 48 -12.41 3.00 -0.61
C ARG A 48 -11.72 3.89 0.44
N PRO A 49 -11.41 5.15 0.08
CA PRO A 49 -10.78 6.11 0.99
C PRO A 49 -11.62 6.45 2.22
N ASP A 50 -12.92 6.20 2.16
CA ASP A 50 -13.90 6.39 3.23
C ASP A 50 -13.90 5.30 4.31
N LEU A 51 -13.30 4.15 4.01
CA LEU A 51 -13.48 2.93 4.79
C LEU A 51 -12.66 2.90 6.08
N VAL A 52 -11.51 3.57 6.09
CA VAL A 52 -10.54 3.49 7.19
C VAL A 52 -9.99 4.86 7.58
N LYS A 53 -9.59 5.01 8.84
CA LYS A 53 -8.94 6.22 9.35
C LYS A 53 -7.46 6.28 9.03
N VAL A 54 -6.78 5.13 9.12
CA VAL A 54 -5.33 5.02 8.96
C VAL A 54 -4.98 3.89 7.99
N ALA A 55 -4.06 4.15 7.08
CA ALA A 55 -3.51 3.17 6.15
C ALA A 55 -1.97 3.09 6.28
N LEU A 56 -1.45 1.87 6.40
CA LEU A 56 -0.05 1.58 6.67
C LEU A 56 0.52 0.59 5.62
N PRO A 57 0.68 1.03 4.36
CA PRO A 57 1.30 0.19 3.34
C PRO A 57 2.82 0.13 3.55
N ALA A 58 3.35 -1.07 3.79
CA ALA A 58 4.76 -1.33 4.03
C ALA A 58 5.39 -2.10 2.86
N VAL A 59 6.55 -1.66 2.38
CA VAL A 59 7.34 -2.31 1.31
C VAL A 59 6.45 -2.86 0.17
N GLY A 60 5.45 -2.07 -0.23
CA GLY A 60 4.34 -2.50 -1.07
C GLY A 60 4.65 -2.48 -2.57
N VAL A 61 4.05 -3.42 -3.31
CA VAL A 61 4.08 -3.43 -4.79
C VAL A 61 3.04 -2.42 -5.29
N LEU A 62 3.39 -1.13 -5.31
CA LEU A 62 2.43 -0.04 -5.50
C LEU A 62 2.34 0.50 -6.94
N ASP A 63 3.22 0.04 -7.84
CA ASP A 63 3.18 0.32 -9.29
C ASP A 63 3.03 -0.99 -10.07
N MET A 64 1.80 -1.36 -10.39
CA MET A 64 1.51 -2.63 -11.06
C MET A 64 1.82 -2.59 -12.57
N LEU A 65 2.03 -1.42 -13.15
CA LEU A 65 2.39 -1.33 -14.57
C LEU A 65 3.88 -1.58 -14.82
N ARG A 66 4.74 -1.36 -13.79
CA ARG A 66 6.20 -1.45 -13.93
C ARG A 66 6.87 -2.45 -12.97
N TYR A 67 6.13 -3.08 -12.05
CA TYR A 67 6.71 -3.96 -11.05
C TYR A 67 7.65 -5.02 -11.65
N HIS A 68 7.29 -5.58 -12.81
CA HIS A 68 8.03 -6.64 -13.50
C HIS A 68 9.36 -6.17 -14.12
N THR A 69 9.57 -4.86 -14.23
CA THR A 69 10.83 -4.27 -14.74
C THR A 69 11.86 -4.03 -13.63
N PHE A 70 11.47 -4.21 -12.38
CA PHE A 70 12.35 -4.07 -11.24
C PHE A 70 12.88 -5.43 -10.77
N THR A 71 14.02 -5.45 -10.15
CA THR A 71 14.78 -6.57 -9.57
C THR A 71 14.05 -7.93 -9.52
N ALA A 72 13.43 -8.28 -8.38
CA ALA A 72 12.71 -9.54 -8.18
C ALA A 72 11.31 -9.55 -8.84
N GLY A 73 10.81 -8.41 -9.29
CA GLY A 73 9.44 -8.26 -9.81
C GLY A 73 9.11 -9.15 -10.99
N ALA A 74 10.06 -9.42 -11.88
CA ALA A 74 9.85 -10.31 -13.02
C ALA A 74 9.36 -11.72 -12.59
N GLY A 75 9.80 -12.19 -11.44
CA GLY A 75 9.37 -13.49 -10.89
C GLY A 75 7.89 -13.55 -10.48
N TRP A 76 7.23 -12.40 -10.31
CA TRP A 76 5.81 -12.35 -9.90
C TRP A 76 4.85 -12.24 -11.09
N ALA A 77 5.38 -12.18 -12.32
CA ALA A 77 4.56 -12.12 -13.54
C ALA A 77 3.64 -13.35 -13.68
N TYR A 78 4.05 -14.47 -13.14
CA TYR A 78 3.22 -15.68 -13.07
C TYR A 78 1.90 -15.42 -12.31
N ASP A 79 1.93 -14.68 -11.22
CA ASP A 79 0.76 -14.39 -10.37
C ASP A 79 -0.05 -13.19 -10.91
N TYR A 80 0.62 -12.09 -11.23
CA TYR A 80 -0.05 -10.83 -11.61
C TYR A 80 -0.32 -10.68 -13.11
N GLY A 81 0.47 -11.29 -13.98
CA GLY A 81 0.58 -10.89 -15.38
C GLY A 81 1.37 -9.58 -15.53
N THR A 82 1.70 -9.17 -16.74
CA THR A 82 2.42 -7.92 -16.99
C THR A 82 1.63 -6.95 -17.87
N ALA A 83 1.91 -5.66 -17.72
CA ALA A 83 1.29 -4.63 -18.56
C ALA A 83 1.68 -4.76 -20.05
N GLN A 84 2.66 -5.59 -20.38
CA GLN A 84 3.14 -5.85 -21.73
C GLN A 84 2.45 -7.06 -22.38
N ASP A 85 1.75 -7.90 -21.62
CA ASP A 85 1.14 -9.13 -22.14
C ASP A 85 0.01 -8.83 -23.14
N SER A 86 -0.83 -7.83 -22.83
CA SER A 86 -1.93 -7.39 -23.70
C SER A 86 -2.51 -6.05 -23.24
N LYS A 87 -3.28 -5.40 -24.12
CA LYS A 87 -4.04 -4.20 -23.76
C LYS A 87 -5.06 -4.46 -22.63
N GLU A 88 -5.63 -5.65 -22.62
CA GLU A 88 -6.57 -6.06 -21.58
C GLU A 88 -5.86 -6.20 -20.23
N MET A 89 -4.71 -6.88 -20.18
CA MET A 89 -3.91 -7.01 -18.96
C MET A 89 -3.40 -5.65 -18.47
N PHE A 90 -2.94 -4.78 -19.38
CA PHE A 90 -2.58 -3.41 -19.02
C PHE A 90 -3.73 -2.68 -18.33
N SER A 91 -4.93 -2.73 -18.91
CA SER A 91 -6.12 -2.08 -18.37
C SER A 91 -6.52 -2.67 -17.01
N TYR A 92 -6.43 -3.98 -16.89
CA TYR A 92 -6.72 -4.69 -15.64
C TYR A 92 -5.73 -4.29 -14.51
N LEU A 93 -4.43 -4.35 -14.78
CA LEU A 93 -3.40 -3.96 -13.81
C LEU A 93 -3.51 -2.48 -13.43
N LYS A 94 -3.76 -1.60 -14.41
CA LYS A 94 -3.97 -0.18 -14.16
C LYS A 94 -5.17 0.06 -13.25
N GLY A 95 -6.23 -0.75 -13.37
CA GLY A 95 -7.48 -0.61 -12.62
C GLY A 95 -7.29 -0.71 -11.10
N TYR A 96 -6.30 -1.45 -10.63
CA TYR A 96 -6.02 -1.57 -9.20
C TYR A 96 -4.61 -1.12 -8.78
N SER A 97 -3.79 -0.64 -9.72
CA SER A 97 -2.44 -0.16 -9.41
C SER A 97 -2.49 1.06 -8.49
N PRO A 98 -2.01 0.98 -7.23
CA PRO A 98 -2.24 2.04 -6.26
C PRO A 98 -1.77 3.42 -6.72
N VAL A 99 -0.54 3.56 -7.21
CA VAL A 99 0.01 4.84 -7.66
C VAL A 99 -0.79 5.48 -8.80
N HIS A 100 -1.42 4.67 -9.67
CA HIS A 100 -2.16 5.16 -10.83
C HIS A 100 -3.63 5.50 -10.52
N ASN A 101 -4.10 5.14 -9.32
CA ASN A 101 -5.49 5.36 -8.89
C ASN A 101 -5.64 6.42 -7.80
N ILE A 102 -4.56 7.13 -7.46
CA ILE A 102 -4.65 8.31 -6.61
C ILE A 102 -5.24 9.47 -7.43
N GLN A 103 -6.36 9.99 -6.98
CA GLN A 103 -7.10 11.06 -7.65
C GLN A 103 -6.96 12.38 -6.88
N LYS A 104 -6.85 13.48 -7.62
CA LYS A 104 -6.84 14.82 -7.04
C LYS A 104 -8.24 15.16 -6.49
N GLY A 105 -8.27 15.80 -5.34
CA GLY A 105 -9.54 16.24 -4.74
C GLY A 105 -10.19 15.20 -3.83
N ILE A 106 -9.59 14.03 -3.66
CA ILE A 106 -10.04 13.01 -2.71
C ILE A 106 -9.31 13.16 -1.40
N GLN A 107 -10.04 13.05 -0.30
CA GLN A 107 -9.46 12.96 1.04
C GLN A 107 -9.17 11.49 1.36
N TYR A 108 -7.88 11.14 1.34
CA TYR A 108 -7.41 9.81 1.71
C TYR A 108 -7.24 9.68 3.24
N PRO A 109 -7.22 8.46 3.80
CA PRO A 109 -6.90 8.24 5.20
C PRO A 109 -5.51 8.78 5.57
N ALA A 110 -5.28 9.02 6.85
CA ALA A 110 -3.93 9.27 7.33
C ALA A 110 -3.02 8.10 6.93
N THR A 111 -1.94 8.38 6.24
CA THR A 111 -1.14 7.33 5.60
C THR A 111 0.33 7.44 6.00
N MET A 112 0.89 6.34 6.51
CA MET A 112 2.34 6.20 6.66
C MET A 112 2.84 5.04 5.78
N VAL A 113 3.56 5.40 4.73
CA VAL A 113 4.26 4.43 3.87
C VAL A 113 5.58 4.08 4.52
N THR A 114 5.92 2.78 4.64
CA THR A 114 7.23 2.36 5.16
C THR A 114 8.01 1.57 4.12
N THR A 115 9.32 1.81 4.03
CA THR A 115 10.21 1.10 3.10
C THR A 115 11.65 1.09 3.59
N GLY A 116 12.47 0.16 3.10
CA GLY A 116 13.92 0.17 3.25
C GLY A 116 14.59 0.71 1.98
N ASP A 117 15.63 1.51 2.14
CA ASP A 117 16.34 2.12 1.00
C ASP A 117 17.15 1.13 0.16
N HIS A 118 17.47 -0.05 0.71
CA HIS A 118 18.16 -1.16 0.06
C HIS A 118 17.24 -2.38 -0.17
N ASP A 119 15.93 -2.17 -0.25
CA ASP A 119 14.99 -3.24 -0.58
C ASP A 119 15.17 -3.65 -2.06
N ASP A 120 15.77 -4.82 -2.27
CA ASP A 120 16.02 -5.41 -3.57
C ASP A 120 14.90 -6.36 -4.03
N ARG A 121 13.96 -6.68 -3.15
CA ARG A 121 12.78 -7.51 -3.47
C ARG A 121 11.64 -6.66 -4.01
N VAL A 122 11.22 -5.67 -3.25
CA VAL A 122 10.25 -4.65 -3.67
C VAL A 122 10.95 -3.30 -3.62
N VAL A 123 11.52 -2.89 -4.74
CA VAL A 123 12.37 -1.69 -4.78
C VAL A 123 11.67 -0.46 -4.19
N PRO A 124 12.38 0.38 -3.43
CA PRO A 124 11.78 1.52 -2.73
C PRO A 124 11.12 2.54 -3.66
N ALA A 125 11.43 2.49 -4.97
CA ALA A 125 10.77 3.30 -5.99
C ALA A 125 9.23 3.16 -5.99
N HIS A 126 8.69 1.98 -5.64
CA HIS A 126 7.26 1.80 -5.45
C HIS A 126 6.71 2.73 -4.37
N SER A 127 7.34 2.71 -3.21
CA SER A 127 6.95 3.50 -2.04
C SER A 127 7.16 4.99 -2.27
N PHE A 128 8.28 5.38 -2.87
CA PHE A 128 8.60 6.79 -3.16
C PHE A 128 7.60 7.41 -4.14
N LYS A 129 7.28 6.71 -5.23
CA LYS A 129 6.31 7.18 -6.22
C LYS A 129 4.92 7.31 -5.61
N PHE A 130 4.48 6.31 -4.85
CA PHE A 130 3.17 6.31 -4.21
C PHE A 130 3.05 7.43 -3.18
N ALA A 131 4.04 7.60 -2.30
CA ALA A 131 4.04 8.65 -1.29
C ALA A 131 4.05 10.05 -1.94
N ALA A 132 4.88 10.28 -2.95
CA ALA A 132 4.95 11.56 -3.65
C ALA A 132 3.62 11.91 -4.35
N GLU A 133 3.03 10.94 -5.05
CA GLU A 133 1.75 11.12 -5.74
C GLU A 133 0.61 11.38 -4.75
N LEU A 134 0.63 10.69 -3.61
CA LEU A 134 -0.38 10.89 -2.56
C LEU A 134 -0.21 12.25 -1.88
N GLN A 135 1.01 12.69 -1.59
CA GLN A 135 1.29 14.01 -1.02
C GLN A 135 0.86 15.14 -1.95
N GLU A 136 1.05 14.98 -3.27
CA GLU A 136 0.64 15.98 -4.26
C GLU A 136 -0.89 16.08 -4.41
N LYS A 137 -1.60 14.97 -4.30
CA LYS A 137 -3.04 14.90 -4.62
C LYS A 137 -3.96 14.89 -3.41
N GLN A 138 -3.43 14.58 -2.21
CA GLN A 138 -4.19 14.57 -0.97
C GLN A 138 -4.89 15.92 -0.74
N THR A 139 -6.16 15.87 -0.38
CA THR A 139 -6.90 17.04 0.11
C THR A 139 -7.26 16.85 1.58
N GLY A 140 -7.42 17.96 2.29
CA GLY A 140 -7.71 17.92 3.72
C GLY A 140 -6.44 17.86 4.57
N THR A 141 -6.61 17.51 5.85
CA THR A 141 -5.56 17.63 6.88
C THR A 141 -4.94 16.30 7.30
N ASN A 142 -5.39 15.18 6.73
CA ASN A 142 -4.82 13.86 7.06
C ASN A 142 -3.35 13.80 6.63
N PRO A 143 -2.42 13.45 7.52
CA PRO A 143 -1.00 13.40 7.21
C PRO A 143 -0.68 12.27 6.23
N VAL A 144 0.26 12.55 5.31
CA VAL A 144 0.87 11.57 4.42
C VAL A 144 2.36 11.59 4.66
N LEU A 145 2.87 10.55 5.31
CA LEU A 145 4.26 10.40 5.67
C LEU A 145 4.89 9.22 4.94
N ILE A 146 6.19 9.30 4.73
CA ILE A 146 6.99 8.15 4.35
C ILE A 146 8.11 7.96 5.38
N ARG A 147 8.22 6.75 5.91
CA ARG A 147 9.29 6.32 6.80
C ARG A 147 10.25 5.43 6.02
N ILE A 148 11.51 5.85 5.97
CA ILE A 148 12.56 5.15 5.21
C ILE A 148 13.58 4.61 6.21
N ASP A 149 13.73 3.29 6.29
CA ASP A 149 14.81 2.66 7.03
C ASP A 149 16.09 2.68 6.19
N ILE A 150 17.11 3.36 6.71
CA ILE A 150 18.41 3.49 6.04
C ILE A 150 19.22 2.20 6.24
N ASN A 151 19.88 1.75 5.17
CA ASN A 151 20.64 0.48 5.13
C ASN A 151 19.77 -0.74 5.47
N ALA A 152 18.50 -0.71 5.09
CA ALA A 152 17.56 -1.80 5.35
C ALA A 152 16.98 -2.37 4.04
N GLY A 153 16.87 -3.71 3.99
CA GLY A 153 16.22 -4.43 2.91
C GLY A 153 14.72 -4.62 3.13
N HIS A 154 14.17 -5.72 2.61
CA HIS A 154 12.73 -6.04 2.64
C HIS A 154 12.16 -6.37 4.04
N GLY A 155 12.92 -6.16 5.09
CA GLY A 155 12.51 -6.40 6.48
C GLY A 155 13.29 -7.52 7.17
N ALA A 156 13.93 -8.43 6.44
CA ALA A 156 14.85 -9.40 7.02
C ALA A 156 16.18 -8.72 7.40
N GLY A 157 16.77 -9.13 8.53
CA GLY A 157 18.08 -8.64 8.97
C GLY A 157 18.07 -7.33 9.75
N LYS A 158 16.91 -6.74 10.03
CA LYS A 158 16.81 -5.59 10.94
C LYS A 158 17.20 -6.01 12.36
N SER A 159 17.93 -5.13 13.07
CA SER A 159 18.19 -5.32 14.50
C SER A 159 16.89 -5.26 15.31
N VAL A 160 16.91 -5.86 16.50
CA VAL A 160 15.76 -5.80 17.43
C VAL A 160 15.41 -4.34 17.75
N ALA A 161 16.41 -3.49 17.99
CA ALA A 161 16.20 -2.07 18.26
C ALA A 161 15.51 -1.34 17.10
N ALA A 162 15.92 -1.59 15.85
CA ALA A 162 15.31 -1.01 14.66
C ALA A 162 13.84 -1.46 14.50
N ASN A 163 13.56 -2.75 14.76
CA ASN A 163 12.18 -3.26 14.72
C ASN A 163 11.30 -2.63 15.83
N ILE A 164 11.84 -2.44 17.02
CA ILE A 164 11.14 -1.76 18.12
C ILE A 164 10.82 -0.32 17.69
N GLN A 165 11.82 0.42 17.20
CA GLN A 165 11.63 1.80 16.78
C GLN A 165 10.59 1.94 15.65
N GLU A 166 10.63 1.07 14.65
CA GLU A 166 9.62 1.05 13.59
C GLU A 166 8.20 0.83 14.15
N ASN A 167 8.05 -0.13 15.08
CA ASN A 167 6.74 -0.36 15.70
C ASN A 167 6.29 0.80 16.57
N VAL A 168 7.19 1.47 17.29
CA VAL A 168 6.89 2.68 18.06
C VAL A 168 6.36 3.78 17.15
N ASP A 169 7.05 4.05 16.03
CA ASP A 169 6.64 5.07 15.06
C ASP A 169 5.27 4.76 14.44
N ILE A 170 5.03 3.50 14.08
CA ILE A 170 3.75 3.02 13.53
C ILE A 170 2.62 3.16 14.56
N GLN A 171 2.85 2.74 15.81
CA GLN A 171 1.83 2.86 16.87
C GLN A 171 1.55 4.33 17.21
N ALA A 172 2.57 5.15 17.33
CA ALA A 172 2.41 6.58 17.57
C ALA A 172 1.57 7.23 16.46
N PHE A 173 1.87 6.94 15.20
CA PHE A 173 1.10 7.46 14.07
C PHE A 173 -0.35 6.96 14.06
N THR A 174 -0.58 5.71 14.43
CA THR A 174 -1.91 5.09 14.40
C THR A 174 -2.83 5.63 15.49
N LEU A 175 -2.26 5.98 16.66
CA LEU A 175 -3.01 6.38 17.85
C LEU A 175 -3.16 7.90 17.99
N TYR A 176 -2.39 8.69 17.22
CA TYR A 176 -2.46 10.15 17.19
C TYR A 176 -3.65 10.60 16.34
#